data_1ce54ed1246c6e850d202ba60198c324
#
_entry.id   1ce54ed1246c6e850d202ba60198c324
#
_cell.length_a   1.000
_cell.length_b   1.000
_cell.length_c   1.000
_cell.angle_alpha   90.00
_cell.angle_beta   90.00
_cell.angle_gamma   90.00
#
_symmetry.space_group_name_H-M   'P 1'
#
loop_
_entity.id
_entity.type
_entity.pdbx_description
1 polymer ?
#
loop_
_entity_poly.entity_id
_entity_poly.type
_entity_poly.pdbx_seq_one_letter_code
_entity_poly.pdbx_strand_id
1 'polypeptide(L)'
;IVIGSNGKIVIKQALPYVRVVGDSWPLTLDRAFFEYNALVRQEQRDPGIAPSVFYFDREQGLIAMECLDNHKILRGKLIAGEKVSNLGDVIGKHCARLSFKGSDFYMQTKDKKKDVSLFQNNLELMAITETLVFTDPYYEAEMNNHTEGLDPIIKILREDVEMKSKVQYMLLKFTSNTETMCHGDLHSGSIMCTENDTKVIDPEFAFYGPMGFDLGMNIANYLMAFLSQPAHRNNPNEMKSFQRWILKVIEETVNAFFEEFTNLWHNSRRGILFPKCLYEDQGQSTDYALNLVL
;
A
#
# COMPACT_ATOMS: atom_id res chain seq x y z
N ILE A 1 23.63 -3.74 -0.29
CA ILE A 1 23.89 -3.86 1.15
C ILE A 1 25.35 -3.50 1.39
N VAL A 2 25.62 -2.61 2.34
CA VAL A 2 26.96 -2.25 2.79
C VAL A 2 27.17 -2.85 4.18
N ILE A 3 28.29 -3.54 4.37
CA ILE A 3 28.63 -4.23 5.61
C ILE A 3 29.83 -3.51 6.23
N GLY A 4 29.66 -3.00 7.44
CA GLY A 4 30.69 -2.35 8.24
C GLY A 4 31.02 -3.16 9.50
N SER A 5 32.01 -2.69 10.27
CA SER A 5 32.39 -3.30 11.56
C SER A 5 31.24 -3.25 12.60
N ASN A 6 30.35 -2.30 12.49
CA ASN A 6 29.27 -2.02 13.46
C ASN A 6 27.88 -2.45 12.97
N GLY A 7 27.77 -3.11 11.82
CA GLY A 7 26.48 -3.56 11.29
C GLY A 7 26.34 -3.46 9.78
N LYS A 8 25.12 -3.58 9.32
CA LYS A 8 24.75 -3.56 7.89
C LYS A 8 23.76 -2.44 7.63
N ILE A 9 23.88 -1.80 6.48
CA ILE A 9 22.88 -0.84 5.96
C ILE A 9 22.52 -1.20 4.53
N VAL A 10 21.32 -0.80 4.12
CA VAL A 10 20.91 -0.82 2.72
C VAL A 10 21.11 0.57 2.13
N ILE A 11 21.74 0.63 0.96
CA ILE A 11 21.75 1.82 0.11
C ILE A 11 20.89 1.51 -1.09
N LYS A 12 19.78 2.25 -1.24
CA LYS A 12 18.89 2.20 -2.39
C LYS A 12 19.15 3.45 -3.23
N GLN A 13 19.37 3.26 -4.53
CA GLN A 13 19.56 4.38 -5.47
C GLN A 13 18.53 4.26 -6.58
N ALA A 14 17.82 5.35 -6.85
CA ALA A 14 16.95 5.45 -8.00
C ALA A 14 17.79 5.50 -9.28
N LEU A 15 17.40 4.71 -10.29
CA LEU A 15 17.98 4.76 -11.61
C LEU A 15 17.09 5.64 -12.52
N PRO A 16 17.64 6.30 -13.55
CA PRO A 16 16.84 7.15 -14.45
C PRO A 16 15.97 6.37 -15.44
N TYR A 17 15.66 5.11 -15.14
CA TYR A 17 14.85 4.20 -15.95
C TYR A 17 14.24 3.07 -15.10
N VAL A 18 13.22 2.39 -15.65
CA VAL A 18 12.67 1.15 -15.06
C VAL A 18 13.67 0.01 -15.26
N ARG A 19 14.19 -0.54 -14.16
CA ARG A 19 15.26 -1.57 -14.20
C ARG A 19 14.93 -2.80 -15.07
N VAL A 20 13.66 -3.20 -15.13
CA VAL A 20 13.23 -4.40 -15.87
C VAL A 20 13.12 -4.14 -17.37
N VAL A 21 12.86 -2.89 -17.77
CA VAL A 21 12.62 -2.47 -19.16
C VAL A 21 13.85 -1.75 -19.74
N GLY A 22 14.72 -1.22 -18.89
CA GLY A 22 15.90 -0.46 -19.31
C GLY A 22 15.59 0.97 -19.76
N ASP A 23 16.48 1.55 -20.56
CA ASP A 23 16.42 2.96 -21.01
C ASP A 23 15.18 3.31 -21.85
N SER A 24 14.43 2.31 -22.34
CA SER A 24 13.20 2.53 -23.10
C SER A 24 12.04 3.05 -22.23
N TRP A 25 12.16 2.97 -20.90
CA TRP A 25 11.19 3.55 -19.97
C TRP A 25 11.92 4.47 -18.98
N PRO A 26 12.10 5.75 -19.31
CA PRO A 26 12.76 6.71 -18.42
C PRO A 26 11.91 6.97 -17.18
N LEU A 27 12.56 7.10 -16.01
CA LEU A 27 11.96 7.49 -14.74
C LEU A 27 12.79 8.58 -14.07
N THR A 28 12.12 9.46 -13.35
CA THR A 28 12.79 10.49 -12.58
C THR A 28 13.55 9.92 -11.36
N LEU A 29 14.68 10.54 -11.00
CA LEU A 29 15.36 10.27 -9.74
C LEU A 29 14.56 10.78 -8.53
N ASP A 30 13.62 11.71 -8.73
CA ASP A 30 12.76 12.25 -7.68
C ASP A 30 11.84 11.19 -7.06
N ARG A 31 11.67 10.00 -7.65
CA ARG A 31 10.98 8.89 -6.99
C ARG A 31 11.64 8.53 -5.65
N ALA A 32 12.97 8.63 -5.51
CA ALA A 32 13.64 8.46 -4.22
C ALA A 32 13.29 9.57 -3.22
N PHE A 33 13.00 10.79 -3.69
CA PHE A 33 12.51 11.87 -2.84
C PHE A 33 11.11 11.56 -2.29
N PHE A 34 10.20 11.04 -3.12
CA PHE A 34 8.86 10.65 -2.66
C PHE A 34 8.93 9.45 -1.71
N GLU A 35 9.74 8.43 -2.02
CA GLU A 35 9.98 7.29 -1.13
C GLU A 35 10.51 7.74 0.23
N TYR A 36 11.57 8.55 0.27
CA TYR A 36 12.12 9.10 1.51
C TYR A 36 11.04 9.83 2.34
N ASN A 37 10.30 10.73 1.70
CA ASN A 37 9.24 11.48 2.37
C ASN A 37 8.10 10.59 2.87
N ALA A 38 7.77 9.52 2.17
CA ALA A 38 6.77 8.54 2.58
C ALA A 38 7.26 7.70 3.77
N LEU A 39 8.50 7.20 3.74
CA LEU A 39 9.11 6.45 4.87
C LEU A 39 9.12 7.29 6.15
N VAL A 40 9.51 8.56 6.06
CA VAL A 40 9.49 9.48 7.23
C VAL A 40 8.07 9.63 7.80
N ARG A 41 7.05 9.73 6.95
CA ARG A 41 5.66 9.88 7.40
C ARG A 41 5.08 8.57 7.91
N GLN A 42 5.45 7.45 7.35
CA GLN A 42 5.08 6.12 7.87
C GLN A 42 5.62 5.94 9.29
N GLU A 43 6.90 6.22 9.51
CA GLU A 43 7.49 6.16 10.85
C GLU A 43 6.81 7.11 11.85
N GLN A 44 6.45 8.33 11.44
CA GLN A 44 5.73 9.28 12.30
C GLN A 44 4.30 8.83 12.65
N ARG A 45 3.63 8.15 11.71
CA ARG A 45 2.22 7.74 11.84
C ARG A 45 2.07 6.37 12.48
N ASP A 46 3.01 5.48 12.23
CA ASP A 46 3.05 4.11 12.74
C ASP A 46 4.50 3.68 13.02
N PRO A 47 5.06 4.09 14.18
CA PRO A 47 6.47 3.88 14.50
C PRO A 47 6.89 2.41 14.45
N GLY A 48 8.03 2.15 13.80
CA GLY A 48 8.63 0.84 13.69
C GLY A 48 8.09 -0.04 12.57
N ILE A 49 7.12 0.43 11.76
CA ILE A 49 6.59 -0.36 10.63
C ILE A 49 7.48 -0.32 9.38
N ALA A 50 8.20 0.77 9.19
CA ALA A 50 9.10 0.94 8.05
C ALA A 50 10.56 0.79 8.49
N PRO A 51 11.51 0.51 7.58
CA PRO A 51 12.92 0.57 7.90
C PRO A 51 13.34 1.99 8.29
N SER A 52 14.16 2.11 9.32
CA SER A 52 14.71 3.41 9.76
C SER A 52 15.56 4.03 8.66
N VAL A 53 15.31 5.29 8.32
CA VAL A 53 16.11 6.03 7.34
C VAL A 53 17.24 6.76 8.04
N PHE A 54 18.48 6.56 7.58
CA PHE A 54 19.68 7.15 8.17
C PHE A 54 20.19 8.36 7.38
N TYR A 55 20.05 8.34 6.04
CA TYR A 55 20.53 9.40 5.16
C TYR A 55 19.73 9.43 3.86
N PHE A 56 19.58 10.61 3.31
CA PHE A 56 18.97 10.84 2.00
C PHE A 56 19.75 11.90 1.22
N ASP A 57 20.00 11.60 -0.05
CA ASP A 57 20.61 12.53 -1.00
C ASP A 57 19.69 12.66 -2.23
N ARG A 58 19.12 13.85 -2.40
CA ARG A 58 18.18 14.10 -3.50
C ARG A 58 18.86 14.13 -4.85
N GLU A 59 20.06 14.72 -4.93
CA GLU A 59 20.77 14.87 -6.20
C GLU A 59 21.22 13.52 -6.77
N GLN A 60 21.64 12.61 -5.86
CA GLN A 60 22.02 11.25 -6.22
C GLN A 60 20.85 10.27 -6.27
N GLY A 61 19.64 10.70 -5.87
CA GLY A 61 18.49 9.82 -5.73
C GLY A 61 18.75 8.64 -4.79
N LEU A 62 19.45 8.87 -3.66
CA LEU A 62 20.00 7.83 -2.79
C LEU A 62 19.38 7.89 -1.40
N ILE A 63 18.94 6.74 -0.89
CA ILE A 63 18.47 6.55 0.48
C ILE A 63 19.36 5.51 1.17
N ALA A 64 19.93 5.83 2.34
CA ALA A 64 20.57 4.85 3.22
C ALA A 64 19.62 4.53 4.38
N MET A 65 19.33 3.26 4.58
CA MET A 65 18.34 2.79 5.54
C MET A 65 18.73 1.50 6.24
N GLU A 66 17.96 1.13 7.23
CA GLU A 66 18.09 -0.11 8.00
C GLU A 66 18.12 -1.34 7.07
N CYS A 67 19.01 -2.27 7.39
CA CYS A 67 19.07 -3.56 6.71
C CYS A 67 18.17 -4.57 7.43
N LEU A 68 17.10 -4.98 6.79
CA LEU A 68 16.17 -6.00 7.30
C LEU A 68 16.69 -7.42 7.01
N ASP A 69 17.86 -7.73 7.56
CA ASP A 69 18.69 -8.91 7.23
C ASP A 69 17.97 -10.25 7.47
N ASN A 70 17.11 -10.32 8.48
CA ASN A 70 16.35 -11.53 8.85
C ASN A 70 14.96 -11.62 8.22
N HIS A 71 14.54 -10.60 7.52
CA HIS A 71 13.21 -10.54 6.90
C HIS A 71 13.25 -11.09 5.48
N LYS A 72 12.18 -11.75 5.09
CA LYS A 72 11.93 -12.21 3.71
C LYS A 72 10.73 -11.50 3.13
N ILE A 73 10.74 -11.26 1.84
CA ILE A 73 9.57 -10.73 1.12
C ILE A 73 8.36 -11.65 1.34
N LEU A 74 7.24 -11.07 1.74
CA LEU A 74 6.01 -11.80 2.06
C LEU A 74 5.51 -12.65 0.88
N ARG A 75 5.61 -12.16 -0.36
CA ARG A 75 5.25 -12.92 -1.55
C ARG A 75 5.97 -14.26 -1.62
N GLY A 76 7.28 -14.28 -1.34
CA GLY A 76 8.06 -15.52 -1.29
C GLY A 76 7.59 -16.47 -0.18
N LYS A 77 7.23 -15.93 1.00
CA LYS A 77 6.68 -16.72 2.11
C LYS A 77 5.32 -17.33 1.76
N LEU A 78 4.43 -16.56 1.11
CA LEU A 78 3.12 -17.05 0.65
C LEU A 78 3.25 -18.18 -0.39
N ILE A 79 4.20 -18.09 -1.30
CA ILE A 79 4.54 -19.15 -2.27
C ILE A 79 5.08 -20.38 -1.51
N ALA A 80 6.00 -20.19 -0.57
CA ALA A 80 6.60 -21.28 0.21
C ALA A 80 5.64 -21.94 1.23
N GLY A 81 4.51 -21.28 1.57
CA GLY A 81 3.58 -21.74 2.61
C GLY A 81 4.03 -21.42 4.03
N GLU A 82 4.91 -20.44 4.16
CA GLU A 82 5.38 -19.95 5.45
C GLU A 82 4.35 -18.97 6.04
N LYS A 83 3.82 -19.29 7.22
CA LYS A 83 2.90 -18.41 7.96
C LYS A 83 3.69 -17.32 8.68
N VAL A 84 3.03 -16.17 8.87
CA VAL A 84 3.54 -15.03 9.64
C VAL A 84 2.55 -14.75 10.75
N SER A 85 3.04 -14.60 11.98
CA SER A 85 2.20 -14.31 13.14
C SER A 85 1.69 -12.86 13.07
N ASN A 86 0.42 -12.66 13.44
CA ASN A 86 -0.20 -11.32 13.54
C ASN A 86 -0.15 -10.47 12.25
N LEU A 87 0.08 -11.09 11.07
CA LEU A 87 0.21 -10.37 9.81
C LEU A 87 -0.99 -9.48 9.52
N GLY A 88 -2.21 -10.02 9.67
CA GLY A 88 -3.44 -9.28 9.42
C GLY A 88 -3.62 -8.12 10.39
N ASP A 89 -3.37 -8.35 11.66
CA ASP A 89 -3.47 -7.31 12.70
C ASP A 89 -2.48 -6.15 12.44
N VAL A 90 -1.22 -6.46 12.14
CA VAL A 90 -0.19 -5.44 11.88
C VAL A 90 -0.51 -4.61 10.64
N ILE A 91 -0.84 -5.25 9.53
CA ILE A 91 -1.13 -4.53 8.26
C ILE A 91 -2.44 -3.77 8.34
N GLY A 92 -3.48 -4.32 8.96
CA GLY A 92 -4.76 -3.63 9.16
C GLY A 92 -4.60 -2.36 9.99
N LYS A 93 -3.90 -2.45 11.13
CA LYS A 93 -3.58 -1.27 11.97
C LYS A 93 -2.71 -0.26 11.24
N HIS A 94 -1.71 -0.72 10.48
CA HIS A 94 -0.87 0.17 9.66
C HIS A 94 -1.72 0.98 8.67
N CYS A 95 -2.55 0.31 7.87
CA CYS A 95 -3.44 0.97 6.94
C CYS A 95 -4.37 1.98 7.64
N ALA A 96 -4.94 1.63 8.79
CA ALA A 96 -5.80 2.53 9.57
C ALA A 96 -5.04 3.75 10.08
N ARG A 97 -3.84 3.56 10.65
CA ARG A 97 -3.00 4.65 11.17
C ARG A 97 -2.55 5.60 10.08
N LEU A 98 -2.12 5.06 8.94
CA LEU A 98 -1.68 5.83 7.79
C LEU A 98 -2.86 6.63 7.21
N SER A 99 -4.00 5.99 7.00
CA SER A 99 -5.23 6.61 6.49
C SER A 99 -5.75 7.69 7.41
N PHE A 100 -5.90 7.41 8.70
CA PHE A 100 -6.44 8.35 9.66
C PHE A 100 -5.51 9.55 9.90
N LYS A 101 -4.23 9.28 10.23
CA LYS A 101 -3.26 10.33 10.57
C LYS A 101 -2.80 11.15 9.36
N GLY A 102 -3.03 10.66 8.15
CA GLY A 102 -2.77 11.37 6.89
C GLY A 102 -3.94 12.24 6.40
N SER A 103 -5.09 12.16 7.06
CA SER A 103 -6.33 12.77 6.61
C SER A 103 -6.69 14.09 7.31
N ASP A 104 -7.79 14.72 6.83
CA ASP A 104 -8.41 15.90 7.46
C ASP A 104 -9.10 15.59 8.80
N PHE A 105 -9.17 14.32 9.23
CA PHE A 105 -9.62 13.95 10.58
C PHE A 105 -8.54 14.24 11.64
N TYR A 106 -7.28 14.25 11.24
CA TYR A 106 -6.14 14.38 12.15
C TYR A 106 -5.23 15.55 11.83
N MET A 107 -4.89 15.79 10.57
CA MET A 107 -3.97 16.85 10.16
C MET A 107 -4.63 18.23 10.19
N GLN A 108 -3.84 19.26 10.53
CA GLN A 108 -4.27 20.63 10.31
C GLN A 108 -4.29 20.93 8.82
N THR A 109 -5.27 21.71 8.37
CA THR A 109 -5.49 22.03 6.94
C THR A 109 -4.22 22.49 6.22
N LYS A 110 -3.42 23.38 6.85
CA LYS A 110 -2.20 23.91 6.26
C LYS A 110 -1.16 22.81 6.01
N ASP A 111 -0.99 21.91 6.95
CA ASP A 111 0.02 20.85 6.89
C ASP A 111 -0.43 19.76 5.91
N LYS A 112 -1.71 19.38 5.91
CA LYS A 112 -2.24 18.45 4.92
C LYS A 112 -2.09 18.99 3.49
N LYS A 113 -2.44 20.27 3.25
CA LYS A 113 -2.30 20.87 1.92
C LYS A 113 -0.85 20.91 1.43
N LYS A 114 0.13 21.12 2.33
CA LYS A 114 1.56 21.03 1.97
C LYS A 114 1.94 19.60 1.57
N ASP A 115 1.49 18.60 2.34
CA ASP A 115 1.73 17.19 2.04
C ASP A 115 1.08 16.79 0.71
N VAL A 116 -0.19 17.15 0.49
CA VAL A 116 -0.87 16.93 -0.80
C VAL A 116 -0.06 17.54 -1.94
N SER A 117 0.34 18.81 -1.82
CA SER A 117 1.14 19.48 -2.85
C SER A 117 2.49 18.80 -3.11
N LEU A 118 3.12 18.24 -2.08
CA LEU A 118 4.37 17.50 -2.24
C LEU A 118 4.15 16.22 -3.05
N PHE A 119 3.24 15.37 -2.60
CA PHE A 119 3.06 14.03 -3.18
C PHE A 119 2.30 14.02 -4.51
N GLN A 120 1.50 15.03 -4.81
CA GLN A 120 0.90 15.19 -6.14
C GLN A 120 1.91 15.47 -7.26
N ASN A 121 3.16 15.79 -6.93
CA ASN A 121 4.24 15.89 -7.91
C ASN A 121 4.88 14.53 -8.27
N ASN A 122 4.44 13.43 -7.69
CA ASN A 122 4.88 12.08 -8.06
C ASN A 122 4.20 11.61 -9.37
N LEU A 123 4.29 12.44 -10.41
CA LEU A 123 3.48 12.36 -11.61
C LEU A 123 3.73 11.09 -12.42
N GLU A 124 4.99 10.70 -12.59
CA GLU A 124 5.37 9.55 -13.42
C GLU A 124 4.87 8.24 -12.82
N LEU A 125 5.02 8.06 -11.49
CA LEU A 125 4.56 6.83 -10.84
C LEU A 125 3.03 6.78 -10.72
N MET A 126 2.37 7.93 -10.53
CA MET A 126 0.91 7.99 -10.62
C MET A 126 0.41 7.61 -12.01
N ALA A 127 1.02 8.15 -13.09
CA ALA A 127 0.66 7.81 -14.47
C ALA A 127 0.87 6.32 -14.78
N ILE A 128 1.90 5.68 -14.22
CA ILE A 128 2.11 4.23 -14.31
C ILE A 128 0.92 3.48 -13.71
N THR A 129 0.47 3.86 -12.51
CA THR A 129 -0.69 3.22 -11.87
C THR A 129 -1.97 3.45 -12.68
N GLU A 130 -2.22 4.67 -13.18
CA GLU A 130 -3.37 4.98 -14.04
C GLU A 130 -3.41 4.10 -15.29
N THR A 131 -2.25 3.90 -15.90
CA THR A 131 -2.11 3.10 -17.12
C THR A 131 -2.18 1.60 -16.83
N LEU A 132 -1.26 1.08 -16.01
CA LEU A 132 -1.06 -0.36 -15.86
C LEU A 132 -2.11 -1.04 -14.96
N VAL A 133 -2.81 -0.29 -14.08
CA VAL A 133 -3.83 -0.85 -13.19
C VAL A 133 -5.24 -0.57 -13.70
N PHE A 134 -5.51 0.66 -14.12
CA PHE A 134 -6.88 1.09 -14.42
C PHE A 134 -7.24 1.10 -15.90
N THR A 135 -6.27 0.96 -16.81
CA THR A 135 -6.52 1.11 -18.26
C THR A 135 -6.08 -0.10 -19.06
N ASP A 136 -4.79 -0.42 -19.08
CA ASP A 136 -4.21 -1.44 -19.96
C ASP A 136 -4.80 -2.84 -19.82
N PRO A 137 -5.14 -3.36 -18.62
CA PRO A 137 -5.71 -4.69 -18.50
C PRO A 137 -7.05 -4.89 -19.26
N TYR A 138 -7.75 -3.79 -19.57
CA TYR A 138 -9.13 -3.81 -20.05
C TYR A 138 -9.26 -3.60 -21.57
N TYR A 139 -8.13 -3.50 -22.29
CA TYR A 139 -8.09 -3.49 -23.78
C TYR A 139 -6.81 -4.17 -24.25
N GLU A 140 -6.57 -4.20 -25.55
CA GLU A 140 -5.33 -4.77 -26.11
C GLU A 140 -4.23 -3.70 -26.11
N ALA A 141 -3.42 -3.70 -25.04
CA ALA A 141 -2.29 -2.80 -24.90
C ALA A 141 -0.95 -3.53 -25.15
N GLU A 142 0.04 -2.80 -25.64
CA GLU A 142 1.37 -3.33 -25.99
C GLU A 142 2.08 -4.04 -24.84
N MET A 143 1.93 -3.51 -23.61
CA MET A 143 2.57 -4.05 -22.42
C MET A 143 1.82 -5.23 -21.78
N ASN A 144 0.63 -5.57 -22.29
CA ASN A 144 -0.14 -6.70 -21.75
C ASN A 144 0.54 -8.02 -22.08
N ASN A 145 0.64 -8.85 -21.04
CA ASN A 145 1.15 -10.20 -21.15
C ASN A 145 0.29 -11.15 -20.32
N HIS A 146 0.00 -12.33 -20.85
CA HIS A 146 -0.77 -13.35 -20.15
C HIS A 146 -0.33 -14.76 -20.52
N THR A 147 -0.68 -15.71 -19.69
CA THR A 147 -0.37 -17.12 -19.90
C THR A 147 -1.19 -17.65 -21.07
N GLU A 148 -0.56 -18.49 -21.91
CA GLU A 148 -1.21 -19.19 -23.01
C GLU A 148 -2.48 -19.93 -22.55
N GLY A 149 -3.54 -19.86 -23.34
CA GLY A 149 -4.84 -20.48 -23.06
C GLY A 149 -5.81 -19.60 -22.24
N LEU A 150 -5.41 -18.41 -21.80
CA LEU A 150 -6.30 -17.47 -21.10
C LEU A 150 -7.09 -16.54 -22.03
N ASP A 151 -6.85 -16.58 -23.36
CA ASP A 151 -7.51 -15.71 -24.33
C ASP A 151 -9.04 -15.64 -24.20
N PRO A 152 -9.79 -16.76 -23.98
CA PRO A 152 -11.24 -16.70 -23.81
C PRO A 152 -11.67 -15.90 -22.59
N ILE A 153 -10.91 -16.00 -21.48
CA ILE A 153 -11.18 -15.28 -20.21
C ILE A 153 -10.87 -13.80 -20.39
N ILE A 154 -9.76 -13.48 -21.04
CA ILE A 154 -9.33 -12.11 -21.33
C ILE A 154 -10.34 -11.41 -22.24
N LYS A 155 -10.86 -12.13 -23.23
CA LYS A 155 -11.93 -11.60 -24.08
C LYS A 155 -13.17 -11.21 -23.25
N ILE A 156 -13.64 -12.09 -22.35
CA ILE A 156 -14.77 -11.79 -21.46
C ILE A 156 -14.49 -10.54 -20.62
N LEU A 157 -13.29 -10.44 -20.02
CA LEU A 157 -12.87 -9.29 -19.23
C LEU A 157 -12.90 -7.98 -20.05
N ARG A 158 -12.37 -8.02 -21.29
CA ARG A 158 -12.31 -6.84 -22.17
C ARG A 158 -13.66 -6.45 -22.76
N GLU A 159 -14.61 -7.37 -22.85
CA GLU A 159 -15.99 -7.12 -23.35
C GLU A 159 -16.95 -6.68 -22.22
N ASP A 160 -16.58 -6.86 -20.95
CA ASP A 160 -17.42 -6.47 -19.81
C ASP A 160 -17.44 -4.94 -19.60
N VAL A 161 -18.45 -4.31 -20.20
CA VAL A 161 -18.65 -2.85 -20.14
C VAL A 161 -18.98 -2.38 -18.71
N GLU A 162 -19.74 -3.18 -17.96
CA GLU A 162 -20.12 -2.82 -16.57
C GLU A 162 -18.88 -2.79 -15.67
N MET A 163 -18.04 -3.83 -15.75
CA MET A 163 -16.78 -3.88 -15.01
C MET A 163 -15.85 -2.72 -15.39
N LYS A 164 -15.64 -2.49 -16.69
CA LYS A 164 -14.82 -1.37 -17.18
C LYS A 164 -15.31 -0.02 -16.66
N SER A 165 -16.64 0.18 -16.63
CA SER A 165 -17.22 1.41 -16.09
C SER A 165 -16.96 1.59 -14.60
N LYS A 166 -17.03 0.50 -13.80
CA LYS A 166 -16.67 0.51 -12.39
C LYS A 166 -15.18 0.81 -12.17
N VAL A 167 -14.30 0.24 -12.99
CA VAL A 167 -12.86 0.51 -12.93
C VAL A 167 -12.57 1.97 -13.26
N GLN A 168 -13.18 2.54 -14.30
CA GLN A 168 -13.03 3.95 -14.65
C GLN A 168 -13.59 4.88 -13.56
N TYR A 169 -14.65 4.46 -12.85
CA TYR A 169 -15.13 5.20 -11.68
C TYR A 169 -14.13 5.15 -10.50
N MET A 170 -13.41 4.02 -10.31
CA MET A 170 -12.32 3.97 -9.33
C MET A 170 -11.14 4.83 -9.76
N LEU A 171 -10.80 4.86 -11.06
CA LEU A 171 -9.80 5.79 -11.60
C LEU A 171 -10.19 7.25 -11.35
N LEU A 172 -11.44 7.62 -11.55
CA LEU A 172 -11.92 8.97 -11.21
C LEU A 172 -11.68 9.31 -9.73
N LYS A 173 -11.92 8.38 -8.81
CA LYS A 173 -11.60 8.57 -7.40
C LYS A 173 -10.09 8.63 -7.14
N PHE A 174 -9.31 7.78 -7.77
CA PHE A 174 -7.84 7.78 -7.67
C PHE A 174 -7.26 9.13 -8.07
N THR A 175 -7.72 9.72 -9.17
CA THR A 175 -7.20 10.98 -9.70
C THR A 175 -7.72 12.24 -9.00
N SER A 176 -8.89 12.16 -8.35
CA SER A 176 -9.56 13.35 -7.79
C SER A 176 -9.62 13.43 -6.27
N ASN A 177 -9.60 12.28 -5.56
CA ASN A 177 -9.72 12.27 -4.11
C ASN A 177 -8.35 12.36 -3.45
N THR A 178 -8.13 13.38 -2.63
CA THR A 178 -6.91 13.55 -1.83
C THR A 178 -7.19 13.31 -0.35
N GLU A 179 -7.76 12.15 -0.03
CA GLU A 179 -8.26 11.85 1.31
C GLU A 179 -7.12 11.62 2.31
N THR A 180 -6.13 10.82 1.93
CA THR A 180 -4.96 10.51 2.76
C THR A 180 -3.71 10.23 1.92
N MET A 181 -2.54 10.18 2.58
CA MET A 181 -1.33 9.67 1.95
C MET A 181 -1.41 8.14 1.88
N CYS A 182 -1.35 7.61 0.67
CA CYS A 182 -1.25 6.20 0.37
C CYS A 182 0.22 5.79 0.18
N HIS A 183 0.53 4.53 0.43
CA HIS A 183 1.78 3.88 0.03
C HIS A 183 1.87 3.83 -1.51
N GLY A 184 0.74 3.60 -2.15
CA GLY A 184 0.56 3.59 -3.60
C GLY A 184 0.86 2.26 -4.28
N ASP A 185 1.59 1.35 -3.61
CA ASP A 185 1.91 0.00 -4.10
C ASP A 185 2.05 -1.01 -2.95
N LEU A 186 1.04 -1.06 -2.04
CA LEU A 186 1.05 -1.94 -0.88
C LEU A 186 0.64 -3.37 -1.23
N HIS A 187 1.50 -4.07 -1.91
CA HIS A 187 1.32 -5.47 -2.28
C HIS A 187 2.24 -6.40 -1.47
N SER A 188 2.08 -7.72 -1.60
CA SER A 188 2.89 -8.71 -0.89
C SER A 188 4.40 -8.66 -1.21
N GLY A 189 4.81 -7.97 -2.24
CA GLY A 189 6.21 -7.67 -2.58
C GLY A 189 6.79 -6.49 -1.81
N SER A 190 5.92 -5.59 -1.31
CA SER A 190 6.29 -4.40 -0.54
C SER A 190 6.21 -4.62 0.97
N ILE A 191 6.10 -5.89 1.39
CA ILE A 191 6.07 -6.31 2.79
C ILE A 191 7.18 -7.31 3.02
N MET A 192 7.97 -7.11 4.08
CA MET A 192 9.01 -8.04 4.52
C MET A 192 8.70 -8.55 5.92
N CYS A 193 8.86 -9.85 6.14
CA CYS A 193 8.49 -10.50 7.40
C CYS A 193 9.57 -11.45 7.89
N THR A 194 9.72 -11.51 9.23
CA THR A 194 10.21 -12.70 9.93
C THR A 194 9.01 -13.62 10.26
N GLU A 195 9.10 -14.47 11.23
CA GLU A 195 7.94 -15.19 11.78
C GLU A 195 7.03 -14.27 12.60
N ASN A 196 7.60 -13.30 13.30
CA ASN A 196 6.93 -12.50 14.34
C ASN A 196 7.02 -10.98 14.12
N ASP A 197 7.69 -10.53 13.06
CA ASP A 197 7.85 -9.10 12.75
C ASP A 197 7.51 -8.84 11.29
N THR A 198 6.83 -7.72 11.04
CA THR A 198 6.38 -7.30 9.70
C THR A 198 6.79 -5.86 9.45
N LYS A 199 7.41 -5.61 8.32
CA LYS A 199 7.84 -4.29 7.85
C LYS A 199 7.23 -3.99 6.49
N VAL A 200 6.88 -2.73 6.29
CA VAL A 200 6.42 -2.18 5.01
C VAL A 200 7.57 -1.40 4.38
N ILE A 201 7.85 -1.67 3.12
CA ILE A 201 9.00 -1.14 2.39
C ILE A 201 8.56 -0.58 1.03
N ASP A 202 9.44 0.24 0.42
CA ASP A 202 9.32 0.64 -1.00
C ASP A 202 8.11 1.52 -1.35
N PRO A 203 7.78 2.58 -0.58
CA PRO A 203 6.66 3.47 -0.88
C PRO A 203 7.02 4.53 -1.95
N GLU A 204 7.70 4.16 -3.04
CA GLU A 204 8.07 5.10 -4.10
C GLU A 204 6.85 5.62 -4.89
N PHE A 205 5.75 4.85 -4.90
CA PHE A 205 4.46 5.22 -5.51
C PHE A 205 3.59 6.11 -4.60
N ALA A 206 4.12 6.60 -3.48
CA ALA A 206 3.31 7.35 -2.53
C ALA A 206 2.66 8.59 -3.17
N PHE A 207 1.39 8.76 -2.88
CA PHE A 207 0.55 9.86 -3.35
C PHE A 207 -0.57 10.17 -2.34
N TYR A 208 -1.31 11.25 -2.55
CA TYR A 208 -2.56 11.46 -1.83
C TYR A 208 -3.73 10.95 -2.65
N GLY A 209 -4.47 9.99 -2.08
CA GLY A 209 -5.53 9.26 -2.75
C GLY A 209 -6.65 8.80 -1.82
N PRO A 210 -7.55 7.92 -2.33
CA PRO A 210 -8.65 7.34 -1.55
C PRO A 210 -8.14 6.48 -0.39
N MET A 211 -8.77 6.58 0.79
CA MET A 211 -8.35 5.84 2.00
C MET A 211 -8.37 4.31 1.84
N GLY A 212 -9.26 3.78 1.00
CA GLY A 212 -9.36 2.35 0.75
C GLY A 212 -8.34 1.78 -0.23
N PHE A 213 -7.48 2.61 -0.87
CA PHE A 213 -6.63 2.16 -1.97
C PHE A 213 -5.62 1.09 -1.53
N ASP A 214 -4.78 1.39 -0.54
CA ASP A 214 -3.76 0.46 -0.06
C ASP A 214 -4.34 -0.80 0.58
N LEU A 215 -5.40 -0.65 1.38
CA LEU A 215 -6.10 -1.78 1.99
C LEU A 215 -6.68 -2.71 0.93
N GLY A 216 -7.34 -2.15 -0.09
CA GLY A 216 -7.90 -2.90 -1.22
C GLY A 216 -6.83 -3.62 -2.03
N MET A 217 -5.71 -2.97 -2.33
CA MET A 217 -4.57 -3.57 -3.03
C MET A 217 -3.98 -4.73 -2.24
N ASN A 218 -3.81 -4.58 -0.93
CA ASN A 218 -3.28 -5.63 -0.06
C ASN A 218 -4.22 -6.85 -0.01
N ILE A 219 -5.53 -6.63 0.17
CA ILE A 219 -6.54 -7.70 0.15
C ILE A 219 -6.55 -8.41 -1.19
N ALA A 220 -6.49 -7.69 -2.31
CA ALA A 220 -6.42 -8.28 -3.65
C ALA A 220 -5.19 -9.19 -3.80
N ASN A 221 -4.03 -8.79 -3.26
CA ASN A 221 -2.83 -9.61 -3.25
C ASN A 221 -2.98 -10.90 -2.42
N TYR A 222 -3.65 -10.83 -1.27
CA TYR A 222 -3.96 -12.05 -0.50
C TYR A 222 -4.93 -12.97 -1.24
N LEU A 223 -5.94 -12.43 -1.95
CA LEU A 223 -6.84 -13.22 -2.78
C LEU A 223 -6.09 -13.88 -3.94
N MET A 224 -5.19 -13.17 -4.62
CA MET A 224 -4.31 -13.76 -5.64
C MET A 224 -3.43 -14.87 -5.06
N ALA A 225 -2.85 -14.66 -3.88
CA ALA A 225 -2.07 -15.69 -3.18
C ALA A 225 -2.94 -16.91 -2.82
N PHE A 226 -4.18 -16.71 -2.36
CA PHE A 226 -5.14 -17.80 -2.09
C PHE A 226 -5.43 -18.61 -3.34
N LEU A 227 -5.74 -17.96 -4.45
CA LEU A 227 -6.08 -18.61 -5.73
C LEU A 227 -4.90 -19.34 -6.37
N SER A 228 -3.67 -18.86 -6.15
CA SER A 228 -2.44 -19.48 -6.71
C SER A 228 -1.99 -20.74 -5.98
N GLN A 229 -2.53 -21.06 -4.79
CA GLN A 229 -2.06 -22.19 -3.96
C GLN A 229 -2.07 -23.57 -4.67
N PRO A 230 -3.03 -23.89 -5.56
CA PRO A 230 -2.97 -25.14 -6.31
C PRO A 230 -1.72 -25.34 -7.16
N ALA A 231 -1.10 -24.25 -7.62
CA ALA A 231 0.15 -24.29 -8.38
C ALA A 231 1.39 -24.51 -7.50
N HIS A 232 1.28 -24.31 -6.19
CA HIS A 232 2.42 -24.36 -5.27
C HIS A 232 2.42 -25.59 -4.34
N ARG A 233 1.29 -26.31 -4.23
CA ARG A 233 1.14 -27.43 -3.27
C ARG A 233 0.40 -28.60 -3.87
N ASN A 234 1.06 -29.76 -3.88
CA ASN A 234 0.49 -31.01 -4.36
C ASN A 234 -0.40 -31.69 -3.31
N ASN A 235 -0.18 -31.45 -2.01
CA ASN A 235 -0.99 -32.04 -0.93
C ASN A 235 -2.28 -31.21 -0.72
N PRO A 236 -3.47 -31.77 -0.99
CA PRO A 236 -4.74 -31.03 -0.85
C PRO A 236 -5.05 -30.55 0.55
N ASN A 237 -4.60 -31.29 1.60
CA ASN A 237 -4.85 -30.91 2.99
C ASN A 237 -3.99 -29.73 3.41
N GLU A 238 -2.72 -29.73 3.04
CA GLU A 238 -1.80 -28.60 3.26
C GLU A 238 -2.27 -27.37 2.51
N MET A 239 -2.64 -27.52 1.24
CA MET A 239 -3.20 -26.45 0.41
C MET A 239 -4.42 -25.80 1.07
N LYS A 240 -5.44 -26.62 1.44
CA LYS A 240 -6.65 -26.12 2.10
C LYS A 240 -6.38 -25.50 3.46
N SER A 241 -5.43 -26.04 4.22
CA SER A 241 -5.02 -25.48 5.50
C SER A 241 -4.38 -24.11 5.35
N PHE A 242 -3.51 -23.94 4.34
CA PHE A 242 -2.88 -22.68 4.06
C PHE A 242 -3.83 -21.65 3.46
N GLN A 243 -4.71 -22.07 2.55
CA GLN A 243 -5.78 -21.21 2.02
C GLN A 243 -6.69 -20.68 3.13
N ARG A 244 -7.09 -21.50 4.10
CA ARG A 244 -7.86 -21.05 5.27
C ARG A 244 -7.10 -20.04 6.11
N TRP A 245 -5.79 -20.20 6.26
CA TRP A 245 -4.95 -19.21 6.94
C TRP A 245 -4.92 -17.87 6.19
N ILE A 246 -4.81 -17.88 4.86
CA ILE A 246 -4.86 -16.64 4.06
C ILE A 246 -6.20 -15.92 4.23
N LEU A 247 -7.33 -16.66 4.19
CA LEU A 247 -8.65 -16.06 4.42
C LEU A 247 -8.77 -15.47 5.83
N LYS A 248 -8.20 -16.13 6.83
CA LYS A 248 -8.13 -15.59 8.19
C LYS A 248 -7.29 -14.31 8.26
N VAL A 249 -6.16 -14.25 7.55
CA VAL A 249 -5.35 -13.01 7.45
C VAL A 249 -6.16 -11.87 6.83
N ILE A 250 -6.94 -12.13 5.78
CA ILE A 250 -7.83 -11.11 5.18
C ILE A 250 -8.84 -10.61 6.22
N GLU A 251 -9.53 -11.50 6.90
CA GLU A 251 -10.51 -11.16 7.94
C GLU A 251 -9.87 -10.34 9.07
N GLU A 252 -8.72 -10.79 9.57
CA GLU A 252 -7.94 -10.07 10.59
C GLU A 252 -7.51 -8.68 10.12
N THR A 253 -7.06 -8.54 8.85
CA THR A 253 -6.65 -7.25 8.27
C THR A 253 -7.81 -6.25 8.25
N VAL A 254 -8.98 -6.70 7.80
CA VAL A 254 -10.19 -5.85 7.73
C VAL A 254 -10.66 -5.47 9.13
N ASN A 255 -10.76 -6.43 10.05
CA ASN A 255 -11.20 -6.17 11.41
C ASN A 255 -10.24 -5.21 12.14
N ALA A 256 -8.93 -5.47 12.06
CA ALA A 256 -7.92 -4.61 12.68
C ALA A 256 -7.93 -3.19 12.11
N PHE A 257 -8.19 -3.03 10.80
CA PHE A 257 -8.37 -1.70 10.19
C PHE A 257 -9.55 -0.96 10.82
N PHE A 258 -10.73 -1.57 10.85
CA PHE A 258 -11.93 -0.93 11.39
C PHE A 258 -11.80 -0.63 12.89
N GLU A 259 -11.28 -1.55 13.68
CA GLU A 259 -11.06 -1.37 15.12
C GLU A 259 -10.10 -0.22 15.40
N GLU A 260 -8.93 -0.20 14.75
CA GLU A 260 -7.93 0.86 14.95
C GLU A 260 -8.41 2.21 14.42
N PHE A 261 -9.08 2.24 13.25
CA PHE A 261 -9.65 3.48 12.72
C PHE A 261 -10.70 4.07 13.66
N THR A 262 -11.60 3.23 14.18
CA THR A 262 -12.62 3.61 15.18
C THR A 262 -11.98 4.14 16.46
N ASN A 263 -10.96 3.45 16.95
CA ASN A 263 -10.20 3.89 18.12
C ASN A 263 -9.55 5.27 17.90
N LEU A 264 -8.92 5.47 16.75
CA LEU A 264 -8.31 6.76 16.38
C LEU A 264 -9.36 7.85 16.21
N TRP A 265 -10.53 7.53 15.64
CA TRP A 265 -11.65 8.45 15.49
C TRP A 265 -12.11 9.01 16.85
N HIS A 266 -12.31 8.16 17.83
CA HIS A 266 -12.77 8.61 19.14
C HIS A 266 -11.67 9.31 19.95
N ASN A 267 -10.44 8.84 19.89
CA ASN A 267 -9.37 9.26 20.80
C ASN A 267 -8.39 10.28 20.20
N SER A 268 -8.26 10.36 18.86
CA SER A 268 -7.18 11.12 18.20
C SER A 268 -7.66 12.17 17.21
N ARG A 269 -8.96 12.29 16.97
CA ARG A 269 -9.53 13.26 16.02
C ARG A 269 -9.26 14.69 16.47
N ARG A 270 -8.58 15.47 15.61
CA ARG A 270 -8.16 16.85 15.88
C ARG A 270 -8.06 17.73 14.63
N GLY A 271 -8.43 17.17 13.48
CA GLY A 271 -8.42 17.87 12.19
C GLY A 271 -9.64 18.75 11.97
N ILE A 272 -9.80 19.25 10.76
CA ILE A 272 -10.89 20.15 10.39
C ILE A 272 -12.25 19.43 10.21
N LEU A 273 -12.21 18.14 9.81
CA LEU A 273 -13.42 17.38 9.57
C LEU A 273 -13.94 16.75 10.87
N PHE A 274 -15.25 16.87 11.08
CA PHE A 274 -15.97 16.35 12.26
C PHE A 274 -15.32 16.76 13.58
N PRO A 275 -15.03 18.07 13.81
CA PRO A 275 -14.36 18.53 14.99
C PRO A 275 -15.21 18.29 16.26
N LYS A 276 -14.58 18.03 17.40
CA LYS A 276 -15.26 17.70 18.66
C LYS A 276 -16.24 18.79 19.10
N CYS A 277 -15.96 20.06 18.77
CA CYS A 277 -16.83 21.19 19.09
C CYS A 277 -18.22 21.13 18.42
N LEU A 278 -18.38 20.37 17.34
CA LEU A 278 -19.69 20.17 16.70
C LEU A 278 -20.46 18.97 17.27
N TYR A 279 -19.84 18.12 18.08
CA TYR A 279 -20.43 16.84 18.54
C TYR A 279 -20.21 16.64 20.05
N GLU A 280 -19.08 16.08 20.45
CA GLU A 280 -18.84 15.65 21.82
C GLU A 280 -18.90 16.82 22.82
N ASP A 281 -18.39 18.00 22.47
CA ASP A 281 -18.46 19.19 23.32
C ASP A 281 -19.91 19.72 23.46
N GLN A 282 -20.82 19.25 22.61
CA GLN A 282 -22.26 19.49 22.69
C GLN A 282 -23.03 18.31 23.31
N GLY A 283 -22.32 17.29 23.83
CA GLY A 283 -22.93 16.07 24.39
C GLY A 283 -23.53 15.12 23.33
N GLN A 284 -23.10 15.22 22.07
CA GLN A 284 -23.61 14.41 20.96
C GLN A 284 -22.59 13.33 20.57
N SER A 285 -23.09 12.15 20.10
CA SER A 285 -22.26 11.09 19.55
C SER A 285 -21.86 11.38 18.10
N THR A 286 -20.70 10.89 17.69
CA THR A 286 -20.20 10.88 16.32
C THR A 286 -20.36 9.55 15.62
N ASP A 287 -21.03 8.57 16.20
CA ASP A 287 -21.16 7.21 15.63
C ASP A 287 -21.80 7.21 14.24
N TYR A 288 -22.82 8.06 14.04
CA TYR A 288 -23.41 8.22 12.73
C TYR A 288 -22.43 8.78 11.69
N ALA A 289 -21.63 9.78 12.09
CA ALA A 289 -20.61 10.36 11.22
C ALA A 289 -19.48 9.36 10.90
N LEU A 290 -19.07 8.56 11.87
CA LEU A 290 -18.10 7.48 11.66
C LEU A 290 -18.62 6.46 10.64
N ASN A 291 -19.87 6.04 10.74
CA ASN A 291 -20.52 5.11 9.80
C ASN A 291 -20.68 5.65 8.39
N LEU A 292 -20.63 6.98 8.20
CA LEU A 292 -20.64 7.60 6.85
C LEU A 292 -19.23 7.58 6.23
N VAL A 293 -18.19 7.49 7.05
CA VAL A 293 -16.79 7.52 6.59
C VAL A 293 -16.27 6.11 6.31
N LEU A 294 -16.67 5.14 7.11
CA LEU A 294 -16.32 3.72 6.94
C LEU A 294 -17.25 2.99 5.98
#